data_433ca0b8970c91deda0f081af6e4f3ca
#
_entry.id   433ca0b8970c91deda0f081af6e4f3ca
#
_cell.length_a   1.000
_cell.length_b   1.000
_cell.length_c   1.000
_cell.angle_alpha   90.00
_cell.angle_beta   90.00
_cell.angle_gamma   90.00
#
_symmetry.space_group_name_H-M   'P 1'
#
loop_
_entity.id
_entity.type
_entity.pdbx_description
1 polymer ?
#
loop_
_entity_poly.entity_id
_entity_poly.type
_entity_poly.pdbx_seq_one_letter_code
_entity_poly.pdbx_strand_id
1 'polypeptide(L)'
;MPSLTRTSRARRRSRLPALGLALAVPVTLAGCATDEPAAGDASSAPAETAPATEAAAPTARLAVTYDGGVVVLDAQTLEQVADLPLEGFTRLNPAGDGRHLLASTTGGFRALDLGAWAEAHGDHHHYWTAEPRLTDVTYAAEEPGHVVVHEGRTVLFDDGTGQVRVLDSAHVGEGEAPVRELTAPSAHHGVAVELSDDSLVVTEGTEESRSGARVLDADGHEVAASDECPGVHGEAVAADEAVVLGCEDGVLVYAGGELTKVDAPDAYGRIGNQAGSEASPVVLGDYKTDPDAELEEPTRVSLVDTRTGELSLVDLPSSYTFRSLARGDDGEALVLGTDGALHVIDPESGELEKSVPVLDAWEEPLEWQEPRPAVLSLDGSVYVTDPGTRSIHAVDVESGEVWRSAELTVVPNEISGVSGSAETHDHG
;
A
#
# COMPACT_ATOMS: atom_id res chain seq x y z
N MET A 1 -33.61 -23.77 -41.65
CA MET A 1 -34.51 -23.19 -42.66
C MET A 1 -35.68 -22.50 -41.95
N PRO A 2 -36.15 -21.32 -42.35
CA PRO A 2 -35.56 -20.27 -43.20
C PRO A 2 -35.13 -19.04 -42.37
N SER A 3 -34.13 -18.29 -42.65
CA SER A 3 -33.80 -17.33 -43.73
C SER A 3 -34.84 -16.23 -43.98
N LEU A 4 -34.38 -15.02 -43.89
CA LEU A 4 -34.76 -13.77 -44.64
C LEU A 4 -34.58 -12.55 -43.75
N THR A 5 -34.06 -11.41 -44.04
CA THR A 5 -33.34 -10.79 -45.16
C THR A 5 -33.08 -9.32 -44.74
N ARG A 6 -31.90 -8.88 -45.08
CA ARG A 6 -31.42 -7.50 -45.30
C ARG A 6 -32.47 -6.49 -45.73
N THR A 7 -32.34 -5.26 -45.25
CA THR A 7 -32.47 -4.05 -46.10
C THR A 7 -31.60 -2.89 -45.63
N SER A 8 -30.68 -2.53 -46.46
CA SER A 8 -29.92 -1.29 -46.51
C SER A 8 -30.75 -0.14 -47.08
N ARG A 9 -30.56 1.06 -46.59
CA ARG A 9 -30.79 2.27 -47.43
C ARG A 9 -29.83 3.38 -47.08
N ALA A 10 -29.04 3.72 -48.06
CA ALA A 10 -28.14 4.88 -48.15
C ALA A 10 -28.88 6.11 -48.79
N ARG A 11 -28.15 7.22 -48.76
CA ARG A 11 -28.27 8.51 -49.50
C ARG A 11 -28.95 9.64 -48.71
N ARG A 12 -28.47 10.86 -48.70
CA ARG A 12 -27.83 11.66 -49.79
C ARG A 12 -27.07 12.86 -49.20
N ARG A 13 -26.04 13.25 -49.91
CA ARG A 13 -25.27 14.51 -49.87
C ARG A 13 -26.11 15.71 -50.38
N SER A 14 -25.84 16.91 -49.86
CA SER A 14 -25.91 18.12 -50.70
C SER A 14 -24.97 19.20 -50.23
N ARG A 15 -24.46 19.87 -51.22
CA ARG A 15 -23.31 20.80 -51.27
C ARG A 15 -23.74 22.25 -51.06
N LEU A 16 -22.77 23.06 -50.63
CA LEU A 16 -22.55 24.53 -50.77
C LEU A 16 -23.12 25.17 -52.06
N PRO A 17 -23.16 26.54 -52.27
CA PRO A 17 -22.16 27.54 -51.90
C PRO A 17 -22.68 28.97 -51.63
N ALA A 18 -21.79 29.91 -51.45
CA ALA A 18 -21.59 31.24 -52.04
C ALA A 18 -21.42 32.38 -51.01
N LEU A 19 -20.27 32.89 -50.94
CA LEU A 19 -19.67 34.15 -51.38
C LEU A 19 -20.55 35.42 -51.24
N GLY A 20 -20.06 36.39 -50.45
CA GLY A 20 -20.51 37.76 -50.38
C GLY A 20 -19.45 38.68 -49.79
N LEU A 21 -18.73 39.37 -50.69
CA LEU A 21 -17.70 40.40 -50.49
C LEU A 21 -18.40 41.77 -50.33
N ALA A 22 -18.03 42.62 -49.33
CA ALA A 22 -18.10 44.07 -49.47
C ALA A 22 -17.46 44.85 -48.30
N LEU A 23 -16.47 45.57 -48.66
CA LEU A 23 -16.04 46.95 -48.39
C LEU A 23 -15.93 47.47 -46.95
N ALA A 24 -14.74 47.94 -46.70
CA ALA A 24 -14.29 48.79 -45.61
C ALA A 24 -14.74 50.28 -45.78
N VAL A 25 -14.99 50.94 -44.63
CA VAL A 25 -14.88 52.37 -44.46
C VAL A 25 -14.36 52.65 -43.04
N PRO A 26 -13.30 53.44 -42.86
CA PRO A 26 -12.84 53.82 -41.53
C PRO A 26 -13.57 55.11 -41.08
N VAL A 27 -14.09 55.13 -39.88
CA VAL A 27 -14.45 56.33 -39.14
C VAL A 27 -13.68 56.39 -37.84
N THR A 28 -12.79 57.37 -37.80
CA THR A 28 -12.10 57.78 -36.57
C THR A 28 -13.02 58.68 -35.77
N LEU A 29 -13.29 58.30 -34.53
CA LEU A 29 -13.79 59.16 -33.48
C LEU A 29 -13.04 58.93 -32.19
N ALA A 30 -12.36 59.95 -31.74
CA ALA A 30 -11.74 60.03 -30.44
C ALA A 30 -12.85 60.13 -29.35
N GLY A 31 -12.70 59.33 -28.29
CA GLY A 31 -13.62 59.36 -27.17
C GLY A 31 -12.93 58.74 -25.91
N CYS A 32 -12.86 59.56 -24.92
CA CYS A 32 -12.25 59.46 -23.61
C CYS A 32 -12.18 58.07 -22.97
N ALA A 33 -11.00 57.77 -22.42
CA ALA A 33 -10.72 56.68 -21.54
C ALA A 33 -11.59 56.76 -20.25
N THR A 34 -12.25 55.68 -19.92
CA THR A 34 -12.58 55.30 -18.55
C THR A 34 -11.87 54.00 -18.30
N ASP A 35 -10.88 54.04 -17.40
CA ASP A 35 -10.20 52.87 -16.87
C ASP A 35 -11.20 51.95 -16.16
N GLU A 36 -11.54 50.83 -16.79
CA GLU A 36 -11.99 49.64 -16.05
C GLU A 36 -10.76 48.82 -15.72
N PRO A 37 -10.57 48.39 -14.45
CA PRO A 37 -9.48 47.51 -14.12
C PRO A 37 -9.76 46.14 -14.77
N ALA A 38 -8.85 45.72 -15.64
CA ALA A 38 -8.79 44.35 -16.12
C ALA A 38 -8.73 43.40 -14.93
N ALA A 39 -9.66 42.42 -14.90
CA ALA A 39 -9.54 41.29 -14.00
C ALA A 39 -8.20 40.62 -14.26
N GLY A 40 -7.26 40.84 -13.36
CA GLY A 40 -6.01 40.12 -13.36
C GLY A 40 -6.29 38.66 -13.09
N ASP A 41 -5.81 37.79 -13.98
CA ASP A 41 -5.61 36.40 -13.65
C ASP A 41 -4.83 36.34 -12.34
N ALA A 42 -5.53 35.92 -11.28
CA ALA A 42 -4.89 35.54 -10.05
C ALA A 42 -4.16 34.22 -10.32
N SER A 43 -2.93 34.33 -10.83
CA SER A 43 -1.94 33.28 -10.69
C SER A 43 -1.79 33.08 -9.19
N SER A 44 -2.40 32.01 -8.67
CA SER A 44 -2.14 31.54 -7.31
C SER A 44 -0.65 31.26 -7.22
N ALA A 45 0.06 32.12 -6.50
CA ALA A 45 1.42 31.83 -6.08
C ALA A 45 1.38 30.48 -5.33
N PRO A 46 2.39 29.62 -5.48
CA PRO A 46 2.50 28.43 -4.65
C PRO A 46 2.41 28.87 -3.18
N ALA A 47 1.59 28.20 -2.39
CA ALA A 47 1.54 28.46 -0.97
C ALA A 47 2.96 28.26 -0.42
N GLU A 48 3.55 29.29 0.20
CA GLU A 48 4.82 29.16 0.92
C GLU A 48 4.59 28.10 2.00
N THR A 49 5.23 26.94 1.84
CA THR A 49 5.28 25.89 2.87
C THR A 49 5.88 26.52 4.14
N ALA A 50 5.22 26.32 5.29
CA ALA A 50 5.78 26.74 6.56
C ALA A 50 7.19 26.15 6.73
N PRO A 51 8.14 26.91 7.26
CA PRO A 51 9.52 26.42 7.43
C PRO A 51 9.53 25.22 8.37
N ALA A 52 10.41 24.25 8.08
CA ALA A 52 10.64 23.11 8.97
C ALA A 52 11.09 23.58 10.36
N THR A 53 10.67 22.84 11.37
CA THR A 53 11.03 23.10 12.79
C THR A 53 11.82 21.90 13.31
N GLU A 54 12.96 22.17 13.95
CA GLU A 54 13.76 21.13 14.58
C GLU A 54 13.01 20.53 15.78
N ALA A 55 12.94 19.21 15.84
CA ALA A 55 12.36 18.43 16.93
C ALA A 55 13.46 17.82 17.80
N ALA A 56 13.16 17.56 19.07
CA ALA A 56 14.12 17.00 20.02
C ALA A 56 14.33 15.47 19.86
N ALA A 57 13.42 14.80 19.15
CA ALA A 57 13.40 13.35 18.92
C ALA A 57 12.62 13.04 17.63
N PRO A 58 12.68 11.80 17.10
CA PRO A 58 11.81 11.35 16.03
C PRO A 58 10.35 11.67 16.31
N THR A 59 9.59 12.01 15.29
CA THR A 59 8.17 12.31 15.38
C THR A 59 7.41 11.40 14.43
N ALA A 60 6.90 10.28 14.94
CA ALA A 60 6.10 9.38 14.15
C ALA A 60 4.78 10.03 13.71
N ARG A 61 4.35 9.74 12.49
CA ARG A 61 3.12 10.24 11.89
C ARG A 61 2.31 9.10 11.32
N LEU A 62 0.99 9.18 11.51
CA LEU A 62 0.02 8.28 10.90
C LEU A 62 -0.72 9.00 9.78
N ALA A 63 -1.06 8.29 8.74
CA ALA A 63 -1.95 8.74 7.68
C ALA A 63 -3.15 7.80 7.61
N VAL A 64 -4.35 8.36 7.63
CA VAL A 64 -5.60 7.61 7.58
C VAL A 64 -6.44 8.13 6.43
N THR A 65 -6.77 7.25 5.47
CA THR A 65 -7.64 7.63 4.34
C THR A 65 -9.09 7.66 4.77
N TYR A 66 -9.87 8.48 4.04
CA TYR A 66 -11.32 8.57 4.14
C TYR A 66 -11.90 8.93 2.76
N ASP A 67 -13.21 8.86 2.60
CA ASP A 67 -13.86 9.30 1.35
C ASP A 67 -13.69 10.81 1.16
N GLY A 68 -12.74 11.19 0.32
CA GLY A 68 -12.38 12.57 -0.03
C GLY A 68 -10.98 13.02 0.41
N GLY A 69 -10.19 12.21 1.13
CA GLY A 69 -8.86 12.65 1.52
C GLY A 69 -8.06 11.72 2.43
N VAL A 70 -7.04 12.32 3.00
CA VAL A 70 -6.14 11.69 3.98
C VAL A 70 -5.97 12.64 5.16
N VAL A 71 -6.32 12.21 6.37
CA VAL A 71 -5.93 12.92 7.59
C VAL A 71 -4.58 12.40 8.06
N VAL A 72 -3.72 13.32 8.50
CA VAL A 72 -2.43 13.00 9.10
C VAL A 72 -2.51 13.29 10.59
N LEU A 73 -2.07 12.34 11.40
CA LEU A 73 -2.08 12.41 12.86
C LEU A 73 -0.65 12.36 13.39
N ASP A 74 -0.44 12.99 14.52
CA ASP A 74 0.72 12.74 15.36
C ASP A 74 0.52 11.39 16.07
N ALA A 75 1.45 10.45 15.91
CA ALA A 75 1.27 9.09 16.40
C ALA A 75 1.26 8.99 17.94
N GLN A 76 1.93 9.90 18.63
CA GLN A 76 1.98 9.90 20.09
C GLN A 76 0.73 10.51 20.73
N THR A 77 0.22 11.59 20.14
CA THR A 77 -0.93 12.33 20.70
C THR A 77 -2.27 11.93 20.08
N LEU A 78 -2.25 11.33 18.91
CA LEU A 78 -3.37 11.07 18.00
C LEU A 78 -4.13 12.35 17.59
N GLU A 79 -3.51 13.52 17.77
CA GLU A 79 -4.06 14.80 17.33
C GLU A 79 -3.88 14.94 15.80
N GLN A 80 -4.92 15.46 15.14
CA GLN A 80 -4.88 15.72 13.70
C GLN A 80 -3.90 16.88 13.41
N VAL A 81 -2.95 16.62 12.53
CA VAL A 81 -1.92 17.59 12.09
C VAL A 81 -2.30 18.22 10.76
N ALA A 82 -2.87 17.43 9.86
CA ALA A 82 -3.31 17.92 8.54
C ALA A 82 -4.54 17.15 8.04
N ASP A 83 -5.20 17.75 7.05
CA ASP A 83 -6.28 17.14 6.26
C ASP A 83 -6.01 17.48 4.79
N LEU A 84 -5.71 16.46 4.01
CA LEU A 84 -5.24 16.59 2.64
C LEU A 84 -6.28 16.04 1.68
N PRO A 85 -6.88 16.88 0.82
CA PRO A 85 -7.89 16.41 -0.12
C PRO A 85 -7.28 15.46 -1.15
N LEU A 86 -7.85 14.27 -1.28
CA LEU A 86 -7.48 13.26 -2.26
C LEU A 86 -8.72 12.44 -2.63
N GLU A 87 -9.21 12.62 -3.84
CA GLU A 87 -10.45 11.99 -4.28
C GLU A 87 -10.23 10.52 -4.67
N GLY A 88 -11.24 9.70 -4.43
CA GLY A 88 -11.29 8.29 -4.79
C GLY A 88 -10.74 7.36 -3.70
N PHE A 89 -10.90 6.06 -3.95
CA PHE A 89 -10.29 5.04 -3.09
C PHE A 89 -8.78 5.05 -3.29
N THR A 90 -8.05 5.04 -2.20
CA THR A 90 -6.58 5.18 -2.19
C THR A 90 -6.00 4.20 -1.20
N ARG A 91 -5.01 3.42 -1.62
CA ARG A 91 -4.16 2.64 -0.72
C ARG A 91 -2.94 3.46 -0.33
N LEU A 92 -2.47 3.25 0.90
CA LEU A 92 -1.28 3.89 1.43
C LEU A 92 -0.21 2.85 1.71
N ASN A 93 0.97 3.06 1.15
CA ASN A 93 2.12 2.18 1.36
C ASN A 93 3.31 3.00 1.84
N PRO A 94 4.17 2.47 2.73
CA PRO A 94 5.45 3.12 3.05
C PRO A 94 6.28 3.38 1.79
N ALA A 95 7.00 4.48 1.77
CA ALA A 95 7.94 4.77 0.70
C ALA A 95 9.37 4.29 1.02
N GLY A 96 9.62 3.82 2.25
CA GLY A 96 10.89 3.25 2.68
C GLY A 96 11.95 4.29 3.08
N ASP A 97 11.60 5.56 3.23
CA ASP A 97 12.52 6.63 3.64
C ASP A 97 12.22 7.20 5.04
N GLY A 98 11.31 6.56 5.77
CA GLY A 98 10.87 7.00 7.10
C GLY A 98 10.12 8.34 7.11
N ARG A 99 9.79 8.93 5.95
CA ARG A 99 9.15 10.25 5.79
C ARG A 99 7.93 10.24 4.90
N HIS A 100 7.99 9.52 3.78
CA HIS A 100 6.94 9.54 2.76
C HIS A 100 6.11 8.26 2.74
N LEU A 101 4.88 8.41 2.28
CA LEU A 101 4.04 7.30 1.83
C LEU A 101 3.83 7.41 0.32
N LEU A 102 3.54 6.30 -0.31
CA LEU A 102 3.06 6.22 -1.68
C LEU A 102 1.55 5.95 -1.69
N ALA A 103 0.79 6.91 -2.16
CA ALA A 103 -0.64 6.80 -2.34
C ALA A 103 -0.94 6.25 -3.74
N SER A 104 -1.59 5.09 -3.83
CA SER A 104 -2.07 4.54 -5.09
C SER A 104 -3.28 5.36 -5.57
N THR A 105 -3.12 6.10 -6.67
CA THR A 105 -4.13 6.99 -7.23
C THR A 105 -4.35 6.71 -8.71
N THR A 106 -5.41 7.28 -9.29
CA THR A 106 -5.56 7.26 -10.74
C THR A 106 -4.35 7.93 -11.39
N GLY A 107 -3.60 7.17 -12.18
CA GLY A 107 -2.43 7.64 -12.92
C GLY A 107 -1.08 7.35 -12.25
N GLY A 108 -1.06 6.70 -11.10
CA GLY A 108 0.19 6.20 -10.51
C GLY A 108 0.29 6.28 -9.00
N PHE A 109 1.49 6.06 -8.50
CA PHE A 109 1.86 6.14 -7.10
C PHE A 109 2.32 7.56 -6.79
N ARG A 110 1.55 8.28 -6.01
CA ARG A 110 1.84 9.67 -5.65
C ARG A 110 2.50 9.75 -4.27
N ALA A 111 3.61 10.46 -4.16
CA ALA A 111 4.28 10.64 -2.89
C ALA A 111 3.53 11.64 -1.99
N LEU A 112 3.29 11.22 -0.75
CA LEU A 112 2.69 11.96 0.34
C LEU A 112 3.77 12.20 1.40
N ASP A 113 4.21 13.44 1.59
CA ASP A 113 5.16 13.84 2.62
C ASP A 113 4.41 14.02 3.95
N LEU A 114 4.69 13.18 4.94
CA LEU A 114 4.06 13.29 6.26
C LEU A 114 4.68 14.36 7.14
N GLY A 115 5.71 15.05 6.65
CA GLY A 115 6.30 16.21 7.31
C GLY A 115 7.06 15.86 8.59
N ALA A 116 7.68 14.70 8.69
CA ALA A 116 8.56 14.32 9.78
C ALA A 116 9.72 13.50 9.22
N TRP A 117 10.96 13.85 9.57
CA TRP A 117 12.15 13.14 9.07
C TRP A 117 13.37 13.36 9.95
N ALA A 118 14.40 12.54 9.75
CA ALA A 118 15.70 12.68 10.33
C ALA A 118 16.74 13.07 9.28
N GLU A 119 17.74 13.84 9.67
CA GLU A 119 18.91 14.15 8.86
C GLU A 119 20.17 13.69 9.61
N ALA A 120 20.99 12.87 8.96
CA ALA A 120 22.25 12.40 9.52
C ALA A 120 23.27 13.55 9.61
N HIS A 121 23.90 13.70 10.78
CA HIS A 121 24.96 14.68 11.00
C HIS A 121 26.13 14.08 11.81
N GLY A 122 27.09 13.52 11.12
CA GLY A 122 28.22 12.85 11.74
C GLY A 122 27.81 11.57 12.49
N ASP A 123 27.86 11.59 13.81
CA ASP A 123 27.53 10.44 14.69
C ASP A 123 26.14 10.58 15.37
N HIS A 124 25.30 11.50 14.91
CA HIS A 124 23.96 11.72 15.42
C HIS A 124 23.00 12.19 14.31
N HIS A 125 21.71 12.28 14.64
CA HIS A 125 20.67 12.77 13.74
C HIS A 125 20.03 14.04 14.30
N HIS A 126 19.63 14.92 13.38
CA HIS A 126 18.69 16.00 13.66
C HIS A 126 17.30 15.57 13.17
N TYR A 127 16.30 15.89 13.96
CA TYR A 127 14.90 15.56 13.63
C TYR A 127 14.15 16.81 13.28
N TRP A 128 13.30 16.72 12.29
CA TRP A 128 12.58 17.84 11.72
C TRP A 128 11.10 17.53 11.60
N THR A 129 10.28 18.56 11.77
CA THR A 129 8.86 18.52 11.45
C THR A 129 8.46 19.66 10.54
N ALA A 130 7.52 19.42 9.63
CA ALA A 130 6.91 20.38 8.73
C ALA A 130 5.42 20.06 8.56
N GLU A 131 4.70 20.91 7.83
CA GLU A 131 3.32 20.66 7.45
C GLU A 131 3.25 19.50 6.45
N PRO A 132 2.44 18.44 6.70
CA PRO A 132 2.22 17.36 5.75
C PRO A 132 1.61 17.87 4.44
N ARG A 133 1.95 17.24 3.32
CA ARG A 133 1.47 17.65 1.99
C ARG A 133 1.49 16.53 0.96
N LEU A 134 0.56 16.56 0.04
CA LEU A 134 0.70 15.82 -1.22
C LEU A 134 1.77 16.51 -2.07
N THR A 135 2.76 15.74 -2.53
CA THR A 135 3.81 16.26 -3.38
C THR A 135 3.38 16.25 -4.86
N ASP A 136 4.21 16.84 -5.73
CA ASP A 136 4.03 16.74 -7.18
C ASP A 136 4.72 15.49 -7.77
N VAL A 137 5.42 14.71 -6.94
CA VAL A 137 6.08 13.47 -7.35
C VAL A 137 5.05 12.38 -7.55
N THR A 138 5.04 11.81 -8.75
CA THR A 138 4.17 10.70 -9.11
C THR A 138 4.92 9.74 -10.03
N TYR A 139 5.01 8.49 -9.63
CA TYR A 139 5.49 7.39 -10.46
C TYR A 139 4.31 6.85 -11.26
N ALA A 140 4.27 7.16 -12.55
CA ALA A 140 3.13 6.84 -13.40
C ALA A 140 2.87 5.33 -13.47
N ALA A 141 1.61 4.92 -13.35
CA ALA A 141 1.15 3.54 -13.53
C ALA A 141 -0.26 3.57 -14.12
N GLU A 142 -0.60 2.58 -14.94
CA GLU A 142 -1.96 2.44 -15.47
C GLU A 142 -2.89 1.92 -14.39
N GLU A 143 -2.47 0.89 -13.65
CA GLU A 143 -3.18 0.30 -12.51
C GLU A 143 -2.16 0.07 -11.38
N PRO A 144 -1.99 1.04 -10.46
CA PRO A 144 -1.05 0.91 -9.34
C PRO A 144 -1.38 -0.31 -8.47
N GLY A 145 -0.49 -1.30 -8.48
CA GLY A 145 -0.58 -2.52 -7.70
C GLY A 145 0.20 -2.45 -6.38
N HIS A 146 1.05 -3.44 -6.13
CA HIS A 146 1.84 -3.54 -4.92
C HIS A 146 2.99 -2.54 -4.86
N VAL A 147 3.29 -2.11 -3.63
CA VAL A 147 4.51 -1.38 -3.24
C VAL A 147 5.18 -2.20 -2.16
N VAL A 148 6.41 -2.61 -2.39
CA VAL A 148 7.21 -3.39 -1.44
C VAL A 148 8.45 -2.61 -1.07
N VAL A 149 8.70 -2.48 0.23
CA VAL A 149 9.91 -1.86 0.78
C VAL A 149 10.75 -2.95 1.44
N HIS A 150 12.01 -3.03 1.04
CA HIS A 150 12.97 -3.94 1.65
C HIS A 150 14.40 -3.43 1.39
N GLU A 151 15.29 -3.50 2.38
CA GLU A 151 16.73 -3.19 2.28
C GLU A 151 17.05 -1.90 1.48
N GLY A 152 16.37 -0.79 1.81
CA GLY A 152 16.59 0.51 1.15
C GLY A 152 16.09 0.56 -0.30
N ARG A 153 15.29 -0.41 -0.74
CA ARG A 153 14.64 -0.45 -2.04
C ARG A 153 13.13 -0.34 -1.90
N THR A 154 12.51 0.42 -2.80
CA THR A 154 11.06 0.51 -2.95
C THR A 154 10.69 0.02 -4.32
N VAL A 155 9.97 -1.08 -4.37
CA VAL A 155 9.57 -1.73 -5.63
C VAL A 155 8.11 -1.44 -5.90
N LEU A 156 7.82 -0.91 -7.09
CA LEU A 156 6.47 -0.60 -7.58
C LEU A 156 6.08 -1.58 -8.67
N PHE A 157 4.91 -2.18 -8.56
CA PHE A 157 4.33 -3.03 -9.60
C PHE A 157 3.12 -2.33 -10.24
N ASP A 158 3.11 -2.19 -11.57
CA ASP A 158 1.97 -1.67 -12.34
C ASP A 158 1.20 -2.85 -12.93
N ASP A 159 0.06 -3.17 -12.37
CA ASP A 159 -0.78 -4.30 -12.77
C ASP A 159 -1.26 -4.18 -14.21
N GLY A 160 -1.54 -2.94 -14.66
CA GLY A 160 -2.05 -2.66 -16.00
C GLY A 160 -1.04 -2.90 -17.11
N THR A 161 0.26 -2.81 -16.81
CA THR A 161 1.32 -2.98 -17.83
C THR A 161 2.29 -4.12 -17.52
N GLY A 162 2.31 -4.60 -16.29
CA GLY A 162 3.33 -5.52 -15.77
C GLY A 162 4.69 -4.85 -15.57
N GLN A 163 4.76 -3.51 -15.56
CA GLN A 163 6.01 -2.80 -15.31
C GLN A 163 6.39 -2.86 -13.84
N VAL A 164 7.64 -3.21 -13.59
CA VAL A 164 8.26 -3.18 -12.26
C VAL A 164 9.31 -2.09 -12.25
N ARG A 165 9.26 -1.23 -11.23
CA ARG A 165 10.27 -0.19 -10.97
C ARG A 165 10.87 -0.39 -9.60
N VAL A 166 12.18 -0.47 -9.54
CA VAL A 166 12.95 -0.46 -8.31
C VAL A 166 13.50 0.94 -8.09
N LEU A 167 13.20 1.52 -6.95
CA LEU A 167 13.62 2.85 -6.54
C LEU A 167 14.62 2.74 -5.39
N ASP A 168 15.51 3.70 -5.28
CA ASP A 168 16.24 3.95 -4.04
C ASP A 168 15.27 4.61 -3.05
N SER A 169 14.98 3.95 -1.94
CA SER A 169 14.00 4.44 -0.96
C SER A 169 14.32 5.85 -0.45
N ALA A 170 15.60 6.15 -0.23
CA ALA A 170 16.04 7.45 0.27
C ALA A 170 15.66 8.63 -0.64
N HIS A 171 15.40 8.37 -1.94
CA HIS A 171 15.12 9.39 -2.96
C HIS A 171 13.71 9.33 -3.53
N VAL A 172 12.83 8.47 -3.01
CA VAL A 172 11.45 8.33 -3.49
C VAL A 172 10.68 9.65 -3.43
N GLY A 173 10.81 10.40 -2.34
CA GLY A 173 10.17 11.71 -2.19
C GLY A 173 10.69 12.81 -3.13
N GLU A 174 11.85 12.61 -3.75
CA GLU A 174 12.50 13.55 -4.67
C GLU A 174 12.10 13.28 -6.13
N GLY A 175 11.50 12.12 -6.41
CA GLY A 175 11.09 11.73 -7.76
C GLY A 175 12.25 11.35 -8.67
N GLU A 176 13.31 10.79 -8.10
CA GLU A 176 14.43 10.28 -8.88
C GLU A 176 14.02 9.11 -9.79
N ALA A 177 14.80 8.91 -10.84
CA ALA A 177 14.56 7.82 -11.77
C ALA A 177 14.81 6.47 -11.09
N PRO A 178 14.07 5.41 -11.47
CA PRO A 178 14.31 4.08 -10.98
C PRO A 178 15.76 3.63 -11.19
N VAL A 179 16.31 2.92 -10.22
CA VAL A 179 17.64 2.30 -10.33
C VAL A 179 17.60 1.07 -11.23
N ARG A 180 16.42 0.42 -11.30
CA ARG A 180 16.17 -0.73 -12.17
C ARG A 180 14.74 -0.68 -12.68
N GLU A 181 14.51 -1.06 -13.94
CA GLU A 181 13.18 -1.26 -14.53
C GLU A 181 13.14 -2.57 -15.29
N LEU A 182 12.03 -3.25 -15.21
CA LEU A 182 11.72 -4.40 -16.06
C LEU A 182 10.22 -4.45 -16.36
N THR A 183 9.83 -5.31 -17.27
CA THR A 183 8.42 -5.57 -17.56
C THR A 183 8.19 -7.08 -17.51
N ALA A 184 7.20 -7.51 -16.74
CA ALA A 184 6.75 -8.90 -16.71
C ALA A 184 6.30 -9.35 -18.11
N PRO A 185 6.35 -10.64 -18.42
CA PRO A 185 5.93 -11.15 -19.73
C PRO A 185 4.48 -10.82 -20.11
N SER A 186 3.62 -10.64 -19.13
CA SER A 186 2.23 -10.19 -19.29
C SER A 186 1.81 -9.33 -18.11
N ALA A 187 0.90 -8.39 -18.34
CA ALA A 187 0.23 -7.63 -17.29
C ALA A 187 -0.59 -8.58 -16.40
N HIS A 188 -0.53 -8.38 -15.11
CA HIS A 188 -1.28 -9.11 -14.10
C HIS A 188 -1.22 -8.39 -12.76
N HIS A 189 -2.11 -8.71 -11.85
CA HIS A 189 -1.99 -8.26 -10.47
C HIS A 189 -0.82 -8.99 -9.81
N GLY A 190 0.30 -8.30 -9.70
CA GLY A 190 1.60 -8.89 -9.36
C GLY A 190 2.34 -8.15 -8.26
N VAL A 191 3.42 -8.78 -7.84
CA VAL A 191 4.31 -8.26 -6.83
C VAL A 191 5.77 -8.52 -7.22
N ALA A 192 6.66 -7.66 -6.74
CA ALA A 192 8.10 -7.89 -6.86
C ALA A 192 8.83 -7.42 -5.59
N VAL A 193 9.86 -8.14 -5.19
CA VAL A 193 10.71 -7.88 -4.02
C VAL A 193 12.16 -7.88 -4.45
N GLU A 194 12.89 -6.78 -4.26
CA GLU A 194 14.35 -6.74 -4.45
C GLU A 194 15.04 -7.00 -3.11
N LEU A 195 16.05 -7.86 -3.15
CA LEU A 195 16.82 -8.30 -2.00
C LEU A 195 18.16 -7.54 -1.91
N SER A 196 18.87 -7.67 -0.81
CA SER A 196 20.15 -6.97 -0.54
C SER A 196 21.25 -7.29 -1.54
N ASP A 197 21.20 -8.44 -2.21
CA ASP A 197 22.13 -8.86 -3.25
C ASP A 197 21.72 -8.40 -4.68
N ASP A 198 20.76 -7.49 -4.79
CA ASP A 198 20.10 -7.04 -6.02
C ASP A 198 19.36 -8.17 -6.79
N SER A 199 19.11 -9.32 -6.16
CA SER A 199 18.19 -10.32 -6.71
C SER A 199 16.75 -9.82 -6.63
N LEU A 200 15.94 -10.10 -7.67
CA LEU A 200 14.55 -9.68 -7.75
C LEU A 200 13.63 -10.89 -7.85
N VAL A 201 12.84 -11.11 -6.81
CA VAL A 201 11.70 -12.06 -6.86
C VAL A 201 10.54 -11.35 -7.51
N VAL A 202 9.95 -11.92 -8.56
CA VAL A 202 8.81 -11.33 -9.27
C VAL A 202 7.79 -12.39 -9.63
N THR A 203 6.51 -12.09 -9.38
CA THR A 203 5.40 -13.00 -9.70
C THR A 203 5.20 -13.14 -11.20
N GLU A 204 4.61 -14.26 -11.61
CA GLU A 204 4.25 -14.55 -12.99
C GLU A 204 2.75 -14.81 -13.13
N GLY A 205 2.19 -14.29 -14.20
CA GLY A 205 0.77 -14.46 -14.49
C GLY A 205 0.31 -13.74 -15.74
N THR A 206 -1.00 -13.73 -15.89
CA THR A 206 -1.76 -12.95 -16.87
C THR A 206 -2.94 -12.31 -16.16
N GLU A 207 -3.72 -11.49 -16.86
CA GLU A 207 -4.99 -10.95 -16.32
C GLU A 207 -5.96 -12.07 -15.88
N GLU A 208 -5.90 -13.25 -16.53
CA GLU A 208 -6.84 -14.35 -16.27
C GLU A 208 -6.34 -15.35 -15.23
N SER A 209 -5.02 -15.51 -15.07
CA SER A 209 -4.43 -16.47 -14.12
C SER A 209 -3.02 -16.07 -13.70
N ARG A 210 -2.71 -16.33 -12.44
CA ARG A 210 -1.40 -16.16 -11.86
C ARG A 210 -0.88 -17.53 -11.46
N SER A 211 0.40 -17.81 -11.68
CA SER A 211 0.89 -19.20 -11.66
C SER A 211 2.11 -19.44 -10.78
N GLY A 212 2.88 -18.41 -10.44
CA GLY A 212 4.10 -18.61 -9.69
C GLY A 212 5.00 -17.39 -9.67
N ALA A 213 6.30 -17.63 -9.59
CA ALA A 213 7.30 -16.59 -9.53
C ALA A 213 8.61 -17.04 -10.20
N ARG A 214 9.42 -16.06 -10.55
CA ARG A 214 10.82 -16.22 -10.93
C ARG A 214 11.70 -15.30 -10.13
N VAL A 215 12.99 -15.64 -10.07
CA VAL A 215 14.01 -14.84 -9.45
C VAL A 215 15.04 -14.45 -10.50
N LEU A 216 15.34 -13.19 -10.58
CA LEU A 216 16.34 -12.62 -11.48
C LEU A 216 17.53 -12.16 -10.66
N ASP A 217 18.75 -12.40 -11.16
CA ASP A 217 19.95 -11.82 -10.56
C ASP A 217 20.10 -10.32 -10.89
N ALA A 218 21.16 -9.70 -10.38
CA ALA A 218 21.48 -8.28 -10.62
C ALA A 218 21.65 -7.94 -12.12
N ASP A 219 22.06 -8.89 -12.95
CA ASP A 219 22.21 -8.74 -14.39
C ASP A 219 20.90 -9.01 -15.16
N GLY A 220 19.83 -9.42 -14.46
CA GLY A 220 18.52 -9.73 -15.02
C GLY A 220 18.40 -11.14 -15.61
N HIS A 221 19.33 -12.06 -15.29
CA HIS A 221 19.21 -13.44 -15.70
C HIS A 221 18.36 -14.21 -14.69
N GLU A 222 17.49 -15.08 -15.18
CA GLU A 222 16.70 -15.99 -14.36
C GLU A 222 17.61 -17.01 -13.66
N VAL A 223 17.55 -17.05 -12.32
CA VAL A 223 18.31 -17.98 -11.49
C VAL A 223 17.42 -19.04 -10.82
N ALA A 224 16.15 -18.74 -10.63
CA ALA A 224 15.14 -19.70 -10.16
C ALA A 224 13.77 -19.34 -10.75
N ALA A 225 12.91 -20.35 -10.91
CA ALA A 225 11.51 -20.16 -11.29
C ALA A 225 10.66 -21.32 -10.78
N SER A 226 9.38 -21.05 -10.51
CA SER A 226 8.38 -22.06 -10.17
C SER A 226 7.00 -21.62 -10.65
N ASP A 227 6.26 -22.57 -11.26
CA ASP A 227 4.86 -22.41 -11.66
C ASP A 227 3.88 -23.16 -10.73
N GLU A 228 4.35 -23.55 -9.54
CA GLU A 228 3.60 -24.33 -8.54
C GLU A 228 2.88 -23.43 -7.51
N CYS A 229 2.46 -22.22 -7.88
CA CYS A 229 1.71 -21.30 -7.02
C CYS A 229 0.48 -20.73 -7.73
N PRO A 230 -0.58 -21.56 -7.90
CA PRO A 230 -1.81 -21.09 -8.52
C PRO A 230 -2.39 -19.92 -7.74
N GLY A 231 -2.86 -18.91 -8.49
CA GLY A 231 -3.46 -17.71 -7.91
C GLY A 231 -2.50 -16.88 -7.06
N VAL A 232 -1.18 -16.91 -7.33
CA VAL A 232 -0.16 -16.19 -6.54
C VAL A 232 -0.61 -14.77 -6.22
N HIS A 233 -0.53 -14.38 -4.93
CA HIS A 233 -1.01 -13.10 -4.44
C HIS A 233 -0.38 -12.74 -3.10
N GLY A 234 0.03 -11.48 -2.97
CA GLY A 234 0.67 -10.98 -1.77
C GLY A 234 2.08 -11.52 -1.57
N GLU A 235 2.77 -10.87 -0.66
CA GLU A 235 4.15 -11.17 -0.29
C GLU A 235 4.40 -10.83 1.17
N ALA A 236 5.42 -11.44 1.72
CA ALA A 236 6.03 -11.02 2.98
C ALA A 236 7.51 -11.38 2.97
N VAL A 237 8.32 -10.53 3.57
CA VAL A 237 9.74 -10.82 3.85
C VAL A 237 9.88 -11.17 5.33
N ALA A 238 10.62 -12.25 5.60
CA ALA A 238 10.95 -12.74 6.94
C ALA A 238 12.45 -12.58 7.21
N ALA A 239 12.88 -12.99 8.39
CA ALA A 239 14.30 -13.05 8.75
C ALA A 239 15.12 -13.79 7.67
N ASP A 240 16.39 -13.42 7.54
CA ASP A 240 17.33 -13.95 6.53
C ASP A 240 16.84 -13.70 5.07
N GLU A 241 16.07 -12.62 4.85
CA GLU A 241 15.51 -12.22 3.55
C GLU A 241 14.68 -13.30 2.85
N ALA A 242 14.04 -14.19 3.61
CA ALA A 242 13.16 -15.18 3.05
C ALA A 242 11.85 -14.52 2.56
N VAL A 243 11.53 -14.68 1.26
CA VAL A 243 10.31 -14.13 0.66
C VAL A 243 9.25 -15.21 0.59
N VAL A 244 8.06 -14.93 1.12
CA VAL A 244 6.89 -15.81 1.06
C VAL A 244 5.84 -15.21 0.15
N LEU A 245 5.42 -15.96 -0.86
CA LEU A 245 4.34 -15.62 -1.78
C LEU A 245 3.14 -16.53 -1.53
N GLY A 246 1.95 -15.96 -1.40
CA GLY A 246 0.74 -16.74 -1.15
C GLY A 246 0.18 -17.41 -2.40
N CYS A 247 -0.40 -18.61 -2.24
CA CYS A 247 -1.01 -19.39 -3.30
C CYS A 247 -2.43 -19.81 -2.91
N GLU A 248 -3.19 -20.41 -3.83
CA GLU A 248 -4.51 -21.00 -3.54
C GLU A 248 -4.44 -22.33 -2.78
N ASP A 249 -3.25 -22.91 -2.69
CA ASP A 249 -3.00 -24.23 -2.11
C ASP A 249 -1.76 -24.26 -1.19
N GLY A 250 -1.46 -23.14 -0.56
CA GLY A 250 -0.32 -22.95 0.34
C GLY A 250 0.50 -21.72 0.02
N VAL A 251 1.83 -21.82 0.04
CA VAL A 251 2.75 -20.72 -0.27
C VAL A 251 3.93 -21.20 -1.11
N LEU A 252 4.60 -20.25 -1.77
CA LEU A 252 5.90 -20.43 -2.39
C LEU A 252 6.93 -19.62 -1.61
N VAL A 253 7.98 -20.26 -1.15
CA VAL A 253 9.04 -19.65 -0.32
C VAL A 253 10.32 -19.55 -1.14
N TYR A 254 10.87 -18.35 -1.26
CA TYR A 254 12.23 -18.14 -1.75
C TYR A 254 13.16 -17.93 -0.56
N ALA A 255 14.10 -18.84 -0.40
CA ALA A 255 15.12 -18.77 0.65
C ALA A 255 16.40 -19.48 0.19
N GLY A 256 17.57 -18.94 0.51
CA GLY A 256 18.86 -19.56 0.20
C GLY A 256 19.09 -19.82 -1.30
N GLY A 257 18.46 -19.05 -2.19
CA GLY A 257 18.59 -19.17 -3.64
C GLY A 257 17.64 -20.18 -4.31
N GLU A 258 16.70 -20.74 -3.59
CA GLU A 258 15.76 -21.75 -4.11
C GLU A 258 14.30 -21.33 -3.86
N LEU A 259 13.41 -21.60 -4.83
CA LEU A 259 11.96 -21.50 -4.68
C LEU A 259 11.40 -22.86 -4.25
N THR A 260 10.76 -22.92 -3.09
CA THR A 260 10.19 -24.13 -2.52
C THR A 260 8.70 -23.98 -2.29
N LYS A 261 7.90 -24.94 -2.81
CA LYS A 261 6.47 -25.00 -2.52
C LYS A 261 6.24 -25.58 -1.13
N VAL A 262 5.37 -24.92 -0.36
CA VAL A 262 4.84 -25.43 0.92
C VAL A 262 3.33 -25.61 0.74
N ASP A 263 2.88 -26.85 0.73
CA ASP A 263 1.48 -27.18 0.51
C ASP A 263 0.63 -26.90 1.77
N ALA A 264 -0.56 -26.35 1.55
CA ALA A 264 -1.58 -26.25 2.59
C ALA A 264 -2.14 -27.65 2.94
N PRO A 265 -2.63 -27.86 4.17
CA PRO A 265 -3.26 -29.13 4.54
C PRO A 265 -4.61 -29.38 3.85
N ASP A 266 -5.31 -28.34 3.40
CA ASP A 266 -6.55 -28.40 2.65
C ASP A 266 -6.27 -28.27 1.13
N ALA A 267 -7.07 -28.93 0.29
CA ALA A 267 -6.89 -28.91 -1.17
C ALA A 267 -7.06 -27.49 -1.78
N TYR A 268 -7.89 -26.66 -1.15
CA TYR A 268 -7.92 -25.21 -1.28
C TYR A 268 -7.62 -24.66 0.09
N GLY A 269 -6.43 -24.17 0.25
CA GLY A 269 -5.90 -23.56 1.47
C GLY A 269 -5.22 -22.26 1.08
N ARG A 270 -6.05 -21.29 0.64
CA ARG A 270 -5.58 -20.02 0.10
C ARG A 270 -4.97 -19.16 1.20
N ILE A 271 -3.75 -18.73 0.92
CA ILE A 271 -3.03 -17.71 1.67
C ILE A 271 -2.82 -16.56 0.69
N GLY A 272 -3.50 -15.45 0.86
CA GLY A 272 -3.49 -14.33 -0.09
C GLY A 272 -3.11 -13.00 0.55
N ASN A 273 -2.94 -12.97 1.86
CA ASN A 273 -2.51 -11.80 2.60
C ASN A 273 -1.55 -12.23 3.72
N GLN A 274 -0.36 -11.66 3.74
CA GLN A 274 0.72 -12.05 4.63
C GLN A 274 1.27 -10.86 5.39
N ALA A 275 1.85 -11.12 6.57
CA ALA A 275 2.62 -10.18 7.36
C ALA A 275 3.94 -10.82 7.78
N GLY A 276 5.04 -10.25 7.31
CA GLY A 276 6.40 -10.64 7.65
C GLY A 276 7.00 -9.79 8.76
N SER A 277 8.14 -10.22 9.27
CA SER A 277 8.98 -9.47 10.20
C SER A 277 10.43 -9.94 10.07
N GLU A 278 11.36 -9.02 10.01
CA GLU A 278 12.79 -9.33 10.02
C GLU A 278 13.27 -9.94 11.35
N ALA A 279 12.50 -9.71 12.42
CA ALA A 279 12.76 -10.31 13.73
C ALA A 279 12.34 -11.79 13.83
N SER A 280 11.61 -12.32 12.81
CA SER A 280 11.07 -13.69 12.87
C SER A 280 11.20 -14.41 11.53
N PRO A 281 11.63 -15.67 11.51
CA PRO A 281 11.61 -16.51 10.31
C PRO A 281 10.21 -17.06 9.98
N VAL A 282 9.21 -16.77 10.81
CA VAL A 282 7.84 -17.24 10.61
C VAL A 282 6.98 -16.13 10.03
N VAL A 283 6.33 -16.38 8.91
CA VAL A 283 5.37 -15.47 8.28
C VAL A 283 3.96 -15.79 8.74
N LEU A 284 3.21 -14.75 9.15
CA LEU A 284 1.78 -14.82 9.40
C LEU A 284 1.03 -14.66 8.08
N GLY A 285 0.08 -15.56 7.80
CA GLY A 285 -0.79 -15.46 6.64
C GLY A 285 -2.27 -15.64 6.99
N ASP A 286 -3.16 -15.11 6.16
CA ASP A 286 -4.56 -15.51 6.21
C ASP A 286 -4.72 -17.00 5.82
N TYR A 287 -5.91 -17.56 6.03
CA TYR A 287 -6.18 -18.94 5.62
C TYR A 287 -7.64 -19.12 5.24
N LYS A 288 -7.91 -19.31 3.96
CA LYS A 288 -9.24 -19.47 3.39
C LYS A 288 -9.42 -20.86 2.78
N THR A 289 -10.61 -21.42 2.92
CA THR A 289 -10.89 -22.81 2.52
C THR A 289 -12.12 -22.98 1.63
N ASP A 290 -12.87 -21.92 1.37
CA ASP A 290 -14.05 -21.93 0.51
C ASP A 290 -13.87 -21.04 -0.72
N PRO A 291 -13.51 -21.61 -1.90
CA PRO A 291 -13.33 -20.84 -3.13
C PRO A 291 -14.62 -20.25 -3.69
N ASP A 292 -15.78 -20.73 -3.25
CA ASP A 292 -17.11 -20.31 -3.75
C ASP A 292 -17.79 -19.27 -2.82
N ALA A 293 -17.18 -18.94 -1.68
CA ALA A 293 -17.74 -17.96 -0.75
C ALA A 293 -17.71 -16.55 -1.35
N GLU A 294 -18.84 -15.85 -1.33
CA GLU A 294 -18.91 -14.43 -1.68
C GLU A 294 -18.09 -13.57 -0.68
N LEU A 295 -18.18 -13.91 0.59
CA LEU A 295 -17.36 -13.42 1.67
C LEU A 295 -17.03 -14.59 2.59
N GLU A 296 -15.77 -14.97 2.66
CA GLU A 296 -15.32 -15.95 3.63
C GLU A 296 -14.86 -15.22 4.90
N GLU A 297 -15.40 -15.61 6.04
CA GLU A 297 -15.03 -15.13 7.36
C GLU A 297 -14.10 -16.15 8.04
N PRO A 298 -12.78 -16.16 7.70
CA PRO A 298 -11.86 -17.16 8.20
C PRO A 298 -11.64 -17.00 9.70
N THR A 299 -11.56 -18.12 10.40
CA THR A 299 -11.27 -18.19 11.85
C THR A 299 -9.95 -18.90 12.14
N ARG A 300 -9.11 -19.08 11.13
CA ARG A 300 -7.77 -19.64 11.26
C ARG A 300 -6.77 -18.75 10.52
N VAL A 301 -5.59 -18.63 11.05
CA VAL A 301 -4.43 -18.05 10.37
C VAL A 301 -3.39 -19.13 10.12
N SER A 302 -2.52 -18.87 9.15
CA SER A 302 -1.36 -19.72 8.88
C SER A 302 -0.09 -19.10 9.46
N LEU A 303 0.80 -19.96 9.96
CA LEU A 303 2.17 -19.63 10.34
C LEU A 303 3.10 -20.49 9.48
N VAL A 304 3.96 -19.84 8.70
CA VAL A 304 4.90 -20.51 7.79
C VAL A 304 6.33 -20.28 8.26
N ASP A 305 7.00 -21.29 8.77
CA ASP A 305 8.42 -21.22 9.12
C ASP A 305 9.26 -21.39 7.84
N THR A 306 9.91 -20.32 7.42
CA THR A 306 10.71 -20.26 6.18
C THR A 306 11.99 -21.12 6.24
N ARG A 307 12.48 -21.45 7.44
CA ARG A 307 13.67 -22.30 7.63
C ARG A 307 13.38 -23.79 7.43
N THR A 308 12.18 -24.20 7.80
CA THR A 308 11.79 -25.63 7.80
C THR A 308 10.80 -25.98 6.70
N GLY A 309 10.07 -24.98 6.17
CA GLY A 309 8.94 -25.18 5.28
C GLY A 309 7.73 -25.78 6.01
N GLU A 310 7.64 -25.65 7.32
CA GLU A 310 6.47 -26.09 8.09
C GLU A 310 5.38 -25.02 8.00
N LEU A 311 4.15 -25.43 7.64
CA LEU A 311 2.95 -24.63 7.69
C LEU A 311 2.05 -25.16 8.79
N SER A 312 1.80 -24.36 9.80
CA SER A 312 0.86 -24.64 10.88
C SER A 312 -0.35 -23.71 10.84
N LEU A 313 -1.47 -24.15 11.38
CA LEU A 313 -2.69 -23.37 11.46
C LEU A 313 -3.05 -23.07 12.92
N VAL A 314 -3.46 -21.84 13.19
CA VAL A 314 -3.89 -21.40 14.52
C VAL A 314 -5.36 -21.02 14.46
N ASP A 315 -6.16 -21.65 15.33
CA ASP A 315 -7.57 -21.33 15.50
C ASP A 315 -7.74 -20.03 16.30
N LEU A 316 -8.59 -19.12 15.81
CA LEU A 316 -8.90 -17.84 16.44
C LEU A 316 -10.32 -17.88 17.07
N PRO A 317 -10.57 -17.06 18.11
CA PRO A 317 -11.90 -16.95 18.72
C PRO A 317 -12.98 -16.36 17.81
N SER A 318 -12.57 -15.56 16.80
CA SER A 318 -13.45 -14.87 15.86
C SER A 318 -12.86 -14.89 14.44
N SER A 319 -13.64 -14.43 13.47
CA SER A 319 -13.13 -14.14 12.14
C SER A 319 -12.28 -12.85 12.11
N TYR A 320 -11.65 -12.59 10.99
CA TYR A 320 -10.81 -11.42 10.73
C TYR A 320 -10.82 -11.08 9.23
N THR A 321 -10.24 -9.93 8.85
CA THR A 321 -10.18 -9.49 7.45
C THR A 321 -8.74 -9.35 6.95
N PHE A 322 -8.58 -9.03 5.68
CA PHE A 322 -7.25 -8.78 5.10
C PHE A 322 -6.52 -7.56 5.68
N ARG A 323 -7.21 -6.67 6.43
CA ARG A 323 -6.60 -5.52 7.13
C ARG A 323 -6.31 -5.79 8.60
N SER A 324 -6.46 -7.03 9.01
CA SER A 324 -6.38 -7.45 10.41
C SER A 324 -4.99 -7.95 10.82
N LEU A 325 -4.09 -8.22 9.86
CA LEU A 325 -2.80 -8.85 10.13
C LEU A 325 -1.70 -7.81 10.30
N ALA A 326 -0.89 -7.97 11.35
CA ALA A 326 0.30 -7.17 11.61
C ALA A 326 1.36 -8.00 12.35
N ARG A 327 2.53 -7.42 12.58
CA ARG A 327 3.60 -8.01 13.39
C ARG A 327 3.99 -7.04 14.49
N GLY A 328 4.29 -7.57 15.66
CA GLY A 328 4.94 -6.81 16.71
C GLY A 328 6.44 -6.63 16.47
N ASP A 329 7.08 -5.75 17.22
CA ASP A 329 8.51 -5.42 17.03
C ASP A 329 9.43 -6.62 17.32
N ASP A 330 9.07 -7.49 18.27
CA ASP A 330 9.79 -8.74 18.59
C ASP A 330 9.33 -9.90 17.69
N GLY A 331 8.53 -9.64 16.67
CA GLY A 331 8.07 -10.61 15.68
C GLY A 331 6.80 -11.35 16.04
N GLU A 332 6.03 -10.94 17.06
CA GLU A 332 4.75 -11.52 17.40
C GLU A 332 3.77 -11.44 16.21
N ALA A 333 2.95 -12.46 16.06
CA ALA A 333 1.86 -12.45 15.08
C ALA A 333 0.62 -11.79 15.70
N LEU A 334 0.12 -10.73 15.05
CA LEU A 334 -0.97 -9.90 15.56
C LEU A 334 -2.17 -10.00 14.63
N VAL A 335 -3.34 -10.27 15.20
CA VAL A 335 -4.58 -10.40 14.43
C VAL A 335 -5.72 -9.65 15.12
N LEU A 336 -6.31 -8.67 14.44
CA LEU A 336 -7.52 -8.00 14.90
C LEU A 336 -8.74 -8.83 14.54
N GLY A 337 -9.39 -9.41 15.54
CA GLY A 337 -10.61 -10.19 15.37
C GLY A 337 -11.87 -9.33 15.16
N THR A 338 -12.89 -9.92 14.55
CA THR A 338 -14.23 -9.31 14.46
C THR A 338 -14.94 -9.24 15.81
N ASP A 339 -14.43 -9.92 16.83
CA ASP A 339 -14.82 -9.74 18.23
C ASP A 339 -14.29 -8.44 18.86
N GLY A 340 -13.48 -7.67 18.12
CA GLY A 340 -12.91 -6.39 18.53
C GLY A 340 -11.63 -6.52 19.36
N ALA A 341 -11.10 -7.73 19.52
CA ALA A 341 -9.85 -7.95 20.24
C ALA A 341 -8.64 -8.04 19.29
N LEU A 342 -7.52 -7.48 19.72
CA LEU A 342 -6.22 -7.73 19.11
C LEU A 342 -5.65 -9.00 19.75
N HIS A 343 -5.54 -10.06 18.96
CA HIS A 343 -4.98 -11.34 19.34
C HIS A 343 -3.47 -11.34 19.11
N VAL A 344 -2.71 -11.71 20.14
CA VAL A 344 -1.25 -11.84 20.10
C VAL A 344 -0.89 -13.31 20.14
N ILE A 345 -0.17 -13.77 19.13
CA ILE A 345 0.18 -15.17 18.92
C ILE A 345 1.70 -15.25 18.89
N ASP A 346 2.28 -16.16 19.67
CA ASP A 346 3.68 -16.54 19.53
C ASP A 346 3.88 -17.27 18.19
N PRO A 347 4.70 -16.72 17.27
CA PRO A 347 4.79 -17.25 15.92
C PRO A 347 5.50 -18.60 15.84
N GLU A 348 6.35 -18.95 16.81
CA GLU A 348 7.07 -20.23 16.78
C GLU A 348 6.23 -21.39 17.33
N SER A 349 5.45 -21.14 18.38
CA SER A 349 4.60 -22.19 19.01
C SER A 349 3.17 -22.21 18.47
N GLY A 350 2.69 -21.11 17.88
CA GLY A 350 1.29 -20.91 17.53
C GLY A 350 0.38 -20.72 18.74
N GLU A 351 0.93 -20.48 19.94
CA GLU A 351 0.12 -20.26 21.15
C GLU A 351 -0.52 -18.86 21.12
N LEU A 352 -1.84 -18.79 21.35
CA LEU A 352 -2.54 -17.53 21.58
C LEU A 352 -2.20 -17.03 23.00
N GLU A 353 -1.25 -16.09 23.09
CA GLU A 353 -0.74 -15.60 24.37
C GLU A 353 -1.71 -14.68 25.09
N LYS A 354 -2.32 -13.76 24.34
CA LYS A 354 -3.28 -12.80 24.89
C LYS A 354 -4.29 -12.32 23.85
N SER A 355 -5.41 -11.81 24.32
CA SER A 355 -6.40 -11.10 23.53
C SER A 355 -6.70 -9.77 24.23
N VAL A 356 -6.37 -8.67 23.57
CA VAL A 356 -6.52 -7.31 24.09
C VAL A 356 -7.81 -6.71 23.53
N PRO A 357 -8.85 -6.45 24.34
CA PRO A 357 -10.06 -5.80 23.87
C PRO A 357 -9.75 -4.35 23.44
N VAL A 358 -10.02 -4.01 22.19
CA VAL A 358 -9.76 -2.69 21.61
C VAL A 358 -11.02 -2.02 21.12
N LEU A 359 -11.89 -2.76 20.43
CA LEU A 359 -13.11 -2.30 19.79
C LEU A 359 -14.32 -3.06 20.34
N ASP A 360 -15.53 -2.57 20.05
CA ASP A 360 -16.73 -3.42 20.09
C ASP A 360 -16.70 -4.42 18.92
N ALA A 361 -17.43 -5.54 19.05
CA ALA A 361 -17.55 -6.52 17.97
C ALA A 361 -18.17 -5.87 16.71
N TRP A 362 -17.69 -6.27 15.55
CA TRP A 362 -18.04 -5.66 14.26
C TRP A 362 -18.26 -6.73 13.17
N GLU A 363 -18.86 -6.33 12.07
CA GLU A 363 -19.14 -7.20 10.92
C GLU A 363 -18.33 -6.72 9.71
N GLU A 364 -17.75 -7.65 8.95
CA GLU A 364 -17.02 -7.33 7.72
C GLU A 364 -17.99 -6.89 6.62
N PRO A 365 -17.76 -5.72 5.97
CA PRO A 365 -18.55 -5.30 4.82
C PRO A 365 -18.23 -6.18 3.59
N LEU A 366 -19.24 -6.37 2.71
CA LEU A 366 -19.09 -7.17 1.49
C LEU A 366 -18.11 -6.55 0.48
N GLU A 367 -18.20 -5.24 0.30
CA GLU A 367 -17.36 -4.55 -0.66
C GLU A 367 -15.96 -4.31 -0.06
N TRP A 368 -14.93 -4.82 -0.69
CA TRP A 368 -13.56 -4.77 -0.18
C TRP A 368 -13.00 -3.34 0.03
N GLN A 369 -13.52 -2.36 -0.72
CA GLN A 369 -13.14 -0.95 -0.59
C GLN A 369 -13.86 -0.23 0.54
N GLU A 370 -14.94 -0.79 1.08
CA GLU A 370 -15.67 -0.18 2.19
C GLU A 370 -14.82 -0.11 3.46
N PRO A 371 -15.02 0.95 4.26
CA PRO A 371 -14.32 1.12 5.54
C PRO A 371 -14.53 -0.07 6.50
N ARG A 372 -13.44 -0.58 7.03
CA ARG A 372 -13.39 -1.62 8.08
C ARG A 372 -12.26 -1.33 9.04
N PRO A 373 -12.26 -1.89 10.24
CA PRO A 373 -11.12 -1.79 11.14
C PRO A 373 -9.83 -2.28 10.47
N ALA A 374 -8.75 -1.52 10.69
CA ALA A 374 -7.43 -1.81 10.15
C ALA A 374 -6.37 -1.67 11.23
N VAL A 375 -5.28 -2.42 11.11
CA VAL A 375 -4.16 -2.39 12.04
C VAL A 375 -2.89 -1.89 11.36
N LEU A 376 -2.07 -1.20 12.13
CA LEU A 376 -0.72 -0.79 11.75
C LEU A 376 0.18 -0.93 12.97
N SER A 377 1.29 -1.66 12.84
CA SER A 377 2.37 -1.63 13.82
C SER A 377 3.39 -0.57 13.44
N LEU A 378 3.77 0.28 14.40
CA LEU A 378 4.76 1.32 14.19
C LEU A 378 5.38 1.72 15.54
N ASP A 379 6.71 1.67 15.64
CA ASP A 379 7.49 2.13 16.79
C ASP A 379 6.97 1.58 18.14
N GLY A 380 6.79 0.25 18.25
CA GLY A 380 6.36 -0.44 19.48
C GLY A 380 4.88 -0.31 19.82
N SER A 381 4.10 0.34 18.98
CA SER A 381 2.66 0.49 19.17
C SER A 381 1.86 -0.09 18.01
N VAL A 382 0.70 -0.67 18.32
CA VAL A 382 -0.26 -1.08 17.31
C VAL A 382 -1.41 -0.08 17.29
N TYR A 383 -1.62 0.53 16.12
CA TYR A 383 -2.72 1.46 15.88
C TYR A 383 -3.88 0.72 15.23
N VAL A 384 -5.06 0.88 15.79
CA VAL A 384 -6.29 0.23 15.33
C VAL A 384 -7.33 1.29 15.01
N THR A 385 -7.82 1.33 13.78
CA THR A 385 -8.91 2.24 13.39
C THR A 385 -10.28 1.58 13.56
N ASP A 386 -11.27 2.36 13.99
CA ASP A 386 -12.67 1.96 14.08
C ASP A 386 -13.56 2.88 13.23
N PRO A 387 -14.00 2.44 12.05
CA PRO A 387 -14.95 3.18 11.23
C PRO A 387 -16.32 3.36 11.89
N GLY A 388 -16.75 2.39 12.71
CA GLY A 388 -18.05 2.38 13.37
C GLY A 388 -18.22 3.52 14.36
N THR A 389 -17.18 3.81 15.14
CA THR A 389 -17.17 4.91 16.11
C THR A 389 -16.37 6.13 15.64
N ARG A 390 -15.73 6.04 14.46
CA ARG A 390 -14.83 7.06 13.93
C ARG A 390 -13.72 7.37 14.91
N SER A 391 -12.99 6.34 15.31
CA SER A 391 -11.92 6.49 16.29
C SER A 391 -10.65 5.76 15.84
N ILE A 392 -9.58 6.06 16.56
CA ILE A 392 -8.31 5.37 16.48
C ILE A 392 -7.81 5.08 17.89
N HIS A 393 -7.21 3.90 18.06
CA HIS A 393 -6.70 3.40 19.32
C HIS A 393 -5.24 3.00 19.16
N ALA A 394 -4.42 3.34 20.15
CA ALA A 394 -3.02 2.94 20.23
C ALA A 394 -2.86 1.93 21.37
N VAL A 395 -2.32 0.76 21.02
CA VAL A 395 -2.16 -0.41 21.90
C VAL A 395 -0.68 -0.68 22.08
N ASP A 396 -0.28 -0.87 23.32
CA ASP A 396 1.03 -1.40 23.69
C ASP A 396 0.91 -2.94 23.76
N VAL A 397 1.64 -3.64 22.89
CA VAL A 397 1.54 -5.10 22.74
C VAL A 397 2.09 -5.81 23.97
N GLU A 398 3.18 -5.31 24.57
CA GLU A 398 3.84 -5.95 25.71
C GLU A 398 2.93 -5.93 26.95
N SER A 399 2.38 -4.78 27.30
CA SER A 399 1.48 -4.62 28.45
C SER A 399 0.05 -5.08 28.17
N GLY A 400 -0.40 -5.06 26.92
CA GLY A 400 -1.80 -5.26 26.54
C GLY A 400 -2.71 -4.09 26.91
N GLU A 401 -2.17 -2.89 27.01
CA GLU A 401 -2.95 -1.71 27.37
C GLU A 401 -3.25 -0.83 26.15
N VAL A 402 -4.52 -0.39 26.02
CA VAL A 402 -4.87 0.72 25.13
C VAL A 402 -4.43 2.02 25.82
N TRP A 403 -3.26 2.51 25.47
CA TRP A 403 -2.66 3.66 26.15
C TRP A 403 -3.19 5.01 25.65
N ARG A 404 -3.82 5.03 24.45
CA ARG A 404 -4.47 6.23 23.92
C ARG A 404 -5.59 5.88 22.96
N SER A 405 -6.60 6.77 22.93
CA SER A 405 -7.68 6.75 21.95
C SER A 405 -8.06 8.18 21.57
N ALA A 406 -8.50 8.38 20.33
CA ALA A 406 -8.98 9.67 19.84
C ALA A 406 -10.17 9.48 18.89
N GLU A 407 -11.11 10.43 18.91
CA GLU A 407 -12.17 10.53 17.91
C GLU A 407 -11.60 11.19 16.64
N LEU A 408 -11.95 10.65 15.48
CA LEU A 408 -11.61 11.18 14.18
C LEU A 408 -12.77 12.03 13.63
N THR A 409 -12.45 13.06 12.89
CA THR A 409 -13.45 13.90 12.20
C THR A 409 -14.08 13.20 10.98
N VAL A 410 -13.48 12.10 10.55
CA VAL A 410 -13.78 11.33 9.32
C VAL A 410 -14.05 9.87 9.65
N VAL A 411 -14.63 9.13 8.70
CA VAL A 411 -14.71 7.66 8.78
C VAL A 411 -13.40 7.09 8.24
N PRO A 412 -12.55 6.46 9.09
CA PRO A 412 -11.27 5.91 8.65
C PRO A 412 -11.45 4.72 7.72
N ASN A 413 -10.52 4.55 6.77
CA ASN A 413 -10.49 3.41 5.86
C ASN A 413 -9.12 2.70 5.88
N GLU A 414 -8.11 3.19 5.14
CA GLU A 414 -6.75 2.65 5.18
C GLU A 414 -5.92 3.40 6.23
N ILE A 415 -4.93 2.74 6.80
CA ILE A 415 -3.95 3.35 7.70
C ILE A 415 -2.54 2.95 7.27
N SER A 416 -1.62 3.91 7.31
CA SER A 416 -0.18 3.71 7.19
C SER A 416 0.54 4.77 8.01
N GLY A 417 1.87 4.71 8.10
CA GLY A 417 2.62 5.66 8.92
C GLY A 417 4.10 5.67 8.62
N VAL A 418 4.79 6.63 9.23
CA VAL A 418 6.25 6.78 9.18
C VAL A 418 6.78 7.05 10.57
N SER A 419 7.98 6.57 10.88
CA SER A 419 8.64 6.77 12.16
C SER A 419 9.17 8.21 12.35
N GLY A 420 9.46 8.91 11.24
CA GLY A 420 10.21 10.18 11.29
C GLY A 420 11.66 10.02 11.75
N SER A 421 12.12 8.76 11.85
CA SER A 421 13.51 8.39 12.15
C SER A 421 14.26 8.14 10.84
N ALA A 422 15.60 8.16 10.90
CA ALA A 422 16.40 7.56 9.85
C ALA A 422 16.23 6.06 9.94
N GLU A 423 15.91 5.39 8.84
CA GLU A 423 16.00 3.93 8.81
C GLU A 423 17.47 3.56 9.03
N THR A 424 17.72 2.81 10.07
CA THR A 424 19.05 2.22 10.33
C THR A 424 19.08 0.90 9.61
N HIS A 425 19.49 0.90 8.33
CA HIS A 425 20.00 -0.30 7.71
C HIS A 425 21.38 -0.56 8.38
N ASP A 426 21.39 -1.39 9.42
CA ASP A 426 22.62 -1.79 10.09
C ASP A 426 23.31 -2.81 9.18
N HIS A 427 24.15 -2.30 8.29
CA HIS A 427 25.06 -3.13 7.49
C HIS A 427 26.11 -3.74 8.42
N GLY A 428 25.72 -4.79 9.16
CA GLY A 428 26.58 -5.57 10.04
C GLY A 428 27.49 -6.55 9.30
#